data_96aec235ee01cc99e3d119cc42e6e1d7
#
_entry.id   96aec235ee01cc99e3d119cc42e6e1d7
#
_cell.length_a   1.000
_cell.length_b   1.000
_cell.length_c   1.000
_cell.angle_alpha   90.00
_cell.angle_beta   90.00
_cell.angle_gamma   90.00
#
_symmetry.space_group_name_H-M   'P 1'
#
loop_
_entity.id
_entity.type
_entity.pdbx_description
1 polymer ?
#
loop_
_entity_poly.entity_id
_entity_poly.type
_entity_poly.pdbx_seq_one_letter_code
_entity_poly.pdbx_strand_id
1 'polypeptide(L)'
;NDSETTMFIAMNRFKIKPGCEQDFIVIWEGRDTFLQEVPGFRSFNLLQGGSTEEYTLFSSHATWESREAFESWTRSDAFRKAHANAGARKDIYLGPPQLECFEVVL
;
A
#
# COMPACT_ATOMS: atom_id res chain seq x y z
N ASN A 1 -25.46 15.15 3.67
CA ASN A 1 -25.43 14.24 4.14
C ASN A 1 -24.25 13.48 4.12
N ASP A 2 -23.99 12.89 4.70
CA ASP A 2 -23.04 12.16 4.91
C ASP A 2 -22.63 11.33 3.88
N SER A 3 -23.26 11.16 3.00
CA SER A 3 -22.93 10.34 1.90
C SER A 3 -21.77 10.88 1.14
N GLU A 4 -21.43 12.12 1.32
CA GLU A 4 -20.35 12.62 0.56
C GLU A 4 -19.03 12.15 1.08
N THR A 5 -18.93 11.57 2.26
CA THR A 5 -17.64 11.19 2.79
C THR A 5 -17.52 9.68 2.83
N THR A 6 -17.67 9.03 1.71
CA THR A 6 -17.48 7.60 1.63
C THR A 6 -15.98 7.29 1.79
N MET A 7 -15.66 6.56 2.86
CA MET A 7 -14.28 6.16 3.08
C MET A 7 -13.81 5.24 1.96
N PHE A 8 -12.57 5.41 1.55
CA PHE A 8 -11.98 4.65 0.46
C PHE A 8 -10.78 3.88 0.98
N ILE A 9 -10.64 2.63 0.56
CA ILE A 9 -9.53 1.78 0.97
C ILE A 9 -8.74 1.36 -0.26
N ALA A 10 -7.42 1.57 -0.23
CA ALA A 10 -6.55 1.11 -1.29
C ALA A 10 -5.60 0.07 -0.71
N MET A 11 -5.58 -1.12 -1.29
CA MET A 11 -4.71 -2.21 -0.86
C MET A 11 -3.84 -2.61 -2.02
N ASN A 12 -2.58 -2.96 -1.72
CA ASN A 12 -1.65 -3.40 -2.74
C ASN A 12 -1.07 -4.72 -2.26
N ARG A 13 -1.36 -5.80 -2.96
CA ARG A 13 -1.00 -7.14 -2.55
C ARG A 13 0.35 -7.51 -3.13
N PHE A 14 1.19 -8.12 -2.30
CA PHE A 14 2.53 -8.53 -2.69
C PHE A 14 2.73 -9.99 -2.35
N LYS A 15 3.31 -10.75 -3.29
CA LYS A 15 3.72 -12.11 -3.04
C LYS A 15 5.24 -12.10 -2.85
N ILE A 16 5.67 -12.48 -1.66
CA ILE A 16 7.07 -12.37 -1.26
C ILE A 16 7.65 -13.77 -1.10
N LYS A 17 8.88 -13.96 -1.54
CA LYS A 17 9.54 -15.25 -1.46
C LYS A 17 9.59 -15.75 -0.02
N PRO A 18 9.38 -17.06 0.19
CA PRO A 18 9.51 -17.62 1.54
C PRO A 18 10.92 -17.35 2.09
N GLY A 19 10.96 -16.94 3.35
CA GLY A 19 12.22 -16.61 4.00
C GLY A 19 12.63 -15.17 3.86
N CYS A 20 11.94 -14.39 3.02
CA CYS A 20 12.27 -12.98 2.82
C CYS A 20 11.29 -12.05 3.52
N GLU A 21 10.46 -12.58 4.40
CA GLU A 21 9.42 -11.78 5.05
C GLU A 21 10.01 -10.62 5.85
N GLN A 22 11.04 -10.90 6.63
CA GLN A 22 11.62 -9.85 7.45
C GLN A 22 12.30 -8.79 6.59
N ASP A 23 12.93 -9.21 5.49
CA ASP A 23 13.54 -8.26 4.58
C ASP A 23 12.51 -7.31 4.01
N PHE A 24 11.33 -7.81 3.67
CA PHE A 24 10.27 -6.99 3.13
C PHE A 24 9.77 -5.98 4.17
N ILE A 25 9.59 -6.44 5.42
CA ILE A 25 9.15 -5.56 6.49
C ILE A 25 10.17 -4.43 6.73
N VAL A 26 11.46 -4.78 6.71
CA VAL A 26 12.52 -3.79 6.92
C VAL A 26 12.51 -2.75 5.80
N ILE A 27 12.26 -3.17 4.56
CA ILE A 27 12.16 -2.22 3.44
C ILE A 27 11.06 -1.20 3.72
N TRP A 28 9.89 -1.66 4.18
CA TRP A 28 8.78 -0.75 4.44
C TRP A 28 9.03 0.13 5.66
N GLU A 29 9.72 -0.38 6.68
CA GLU A 29 10.04 0.44 7.84
C GLU A 29 10.95 1.61 7.48
N GLY A 30 11.85 1.41 6.52
CA GLY A 30 12.77 2.44 6.11
C GLY A 30 12.24 3.37 5.04
N ARG A 31 11.04 3.09 4.50
CA ARG A 31 10.51 3.88 3.39
C ARG A 31 9.77 5.09 3.92
N ASP A 32 10.09 6.26 3.36
CA ASP A 32 9.32 7.47 3.62
C ASP A 32 8.19 7.52 2.63
N THR A 33 6.95 7.39 3.10
CA THR A 33 5.79 7.37 2.20
C THR A 33 5.24 8.77 1.95
N PHE A 34 5.62 9.75 2.76
CA PHE A 34 5.11 11.13 2.67
C PHE A 34 3.60 11.21 2.81
N LEU A 35 2.95 10.12 3.26
CA LEU A 35 1.49 10.06 3.31
C LEU A 35 0.90 11.03 4.33
N GLN A 36 1.64 11.28 5.41
CA GLN A 36 1.11 12.14 6.48
C GLN A 36 0.87 13.57 6.02
N GLU A 37 1.48 13.97 4.92
CA GLU A 37 1.32 15.30 4.39
C GLU A 37 0.25 15.38 3.31
N VAL A 38 -0.40 14.28 2.99
CA VAL A 38 -1.31 14.22 1.85
C VAL A 38 -2.74 14.48 2.31
N PRO A 39 -3.42 15.48 1.71
CA PRO A 39 -4.80 15.75 2.10
C PRO A 39 -5.69 14.55 1.86
N GLY A 40 -6.54 14.24 2.84
CA GLY A 40 -7.49 13.14 2.75
C GLY A 40 -6.94 11.80 3.18
N PHE A 41 -5.65 11.70 3.46
CA PHE A 41 -5.08 10.46 3.98
C PHE A 41 -5.55 10.25 5.43
N ARG A 42 -5.88 9.01 5.78
CA ARG A 42 -6.33 8.70 7.13
C ARG A 42 -5.38 7.75 7.86
N SER A 43 -5.11 6.58 7.31
CA SER A 43 -4.25 5.63 8.03
C SER A 43 -3.56 4.68 7.05
N PHE A 44 -2.47 4.09 7.53
CA PHE A 44 -1.70 3.14 6.73
C PHE A 44 -1.20 2.02 7.62
N ASN A 45 -1.30 0.80 7.11
CA ASN A 45 -0.74 -0.38 7.76
C ASN A 45 -0.14 -1.30 6.70
N LEU A 46 0.92 -2.01 7.07
CA LEU A 46 1.42 -3.11 6.27
C LEU A 46 0.94 -4.39 6.95
N LEU A 47 0.30 -5.26 6.19
CA LEU A 47 -0.34 -6.46 6.71
C LEU A 47 0.40 -7.68 6.21
N GLN A 48 0.57 -8.67 7.09
CA GLN A 48 1.14 -9.95 6.70
C GLN A 48 0.02 -10.99 6.77
N GLY A 49 -0.21 -11.65 5.65
CA GLY A 49 -1.24 -12.68 5.55
C GLY A 49 -0.66 -14.07 5.68
N GLY A 50 -1.30 -15.04 5.05
CA GLY A 50 -0.88 -16.42 5.14
C GLY A 50 0.33 -16.74 4.26
N SER A 51 1.00 -17.84 4.59
CA SER A 51 2.14 -18.34 3.84
C SER A 51 1.80 -19.66 3.19
N THR A 52 2.33 -19.86 1.98
CA THR A 52 2.29 -21.15 1.30
C THR A 52 3.72 -21.59 1.08
N GLU A 53 3.89 -22.74 0.43
CA GLU A 53 5.23 -23.18 0.06
C GLU A 53 5.85 -22.26 -0.98
N GLU A 54 5.02 -21.51 -1.69
CA GLU A 54 5.48 -20.67 -2.80
C GLU A 54 5.69 -19.22 -2.41
N TYR A 55 4.93 -18.70 -1.45
CA TYR A 55 5.05 -17.28 -1.10
C TYR A 55 4.40 -16.99 0.24
N THR A 56 4.72 -15.81 0.78
CA THR A 56 3.99 -15.20 1.89
C THR A 56 3.26 -13.99 1.33
N LEU A 57 1.98 -13.87 1.67
CA LEU A 57 1.18 -12.74 1.21
C LEU A 57 1.35 -11.55 2.14
N PHE A 58 1.63 -10.40 1.57
CA PHE A 58 1.60 -9.13 2.28
C PHE A 58 0.64 -8.19 1.56
N SER A 59 0.14 -7.22 2.28
CA SER A 59 -0.67 -6.18 1.66
C SER A 59 -0.45 -4.85 2.38
N SER A 60 -0.28 -3.79 1.62
CA SER A 60 -0.44 -2.46 2.20
C SER A 60 -1.93 -2.19 2.33
N HIS A 61 -2.29 -1.39 3.33
CA HIS A 61 -3.70 -1.06 3.59
C HIS A 61 -3.75 0.40 3.97
N ALA A 62 -4.23 1.22 3.07
CA ALA A 62 -4.32 2.66 3.28
C ALA A 62 -5.77 3.07 3.22
N THR A 63 -6.19 3.89 4.17
CA THR A 63 -7.56 4.41 4.18
C THR A 63 -7.53 5.90 3.88
N TRP A 64 -8.54 6.34 3.14
CA TRP A 64 -8.64 7.71 2.61
C TRP A 64 -10.05 8.23 2.86
N GLU A 65 -10.18 9.55 2.92
CA GLU A 65 -11.49 10.17 3.08
C GLU A 65 -12.38 9.93 1.87
N SER A 66 -11.80 9.78 0.68
CA SER A 66 -12.58 9.62 -0.54
C SER A 66 -11.70 9.04 -1.63
N ARG A 67 -12.35 8.55 -2.68
CA ARG A 67 -11.64 8.09 -3.87
C ARG A 67 -10.82 9.22 -4.48
N GLU A 68 -11.38 10.43 -4.51
CA GLU A 68 -10.69 11.57 -5.11
C GLU A 68 -9.40 11.90 -4.39
N ALA A 69 -9.39 11.78 -3.06
CA ALA A 69 -8.18 12.02 -2.30
C ALA A 69 -7.08 11.02 -2.68
N PHE A 70 -7.44 9.75 -2.81
CA PHE A 70 -6.49 8.73 -3.23
C PHE A 70 -5.97 9.01 -4.64
N GLU A 71 -6.88 9.32 -5.57
CA GLU A 71 -6.47 9.56 -6.95
C GLU A 71 -5.57 10.79 -7.06
N SER A 72 -5.86 11.83 -6.29
CA SER A 72 -5.00 13.01 -6.28
C SER A 72 -3.60 12.66 -5.80
N TRP A 73 -3.51 11.80 -4.78
CA TRP A 73 -2.21 11.39 -4.28
C TRP A 73 -1.41 10.65 -5.35
N THR A 74 -2.04 9.77 -6.12
CA THR A 74 -1.32 9.00 -7.14
C THR A 74 -0.74 9.88 -8.23
N ARG A 75 -1.23 11.10 -8.35
CA ARG A 75 -0.73 12.06 -9.35
C ARG A 75 0.22 13.09 -8.74
N SER A 76 0.55 12.97 -7.47
CA SER A 76 1.31 13.99 -6.76
C SER A 76 2.80 13.72 -6.78
N ASP A 77 3.59 14.75 -6.45
CA ASP A 77 5.02 14.59 -6.29
C ASP A 77 5.34 13.67 -5.11
N ALA A 78 4.52 13.70 -4.07
CA ALA A 78 4.72 12.83 -2.91
C ALA A 78 4.65 11.36 -3.33
N PHE A 79 3.72 11.01 -4.22
CA PHE A 79 3.61 9.66 -4.73
C PHE A 79 4.88 9.27 -5.48
N ARG A 80 5.36 10.14 -6.37
CA ARG A 80 6.57 9.84 -7.13
C ARG A 80 7.78 9.67 -6.21
N LYS A 81 7.90 10.52 -5.20
CA LYS A 81 9.02 10.43 -4.27
C LYS A 81 8.95 9.15 -3.45
N ALA A 82 7.76 8.78 -2.99
CA ALA A 82 7.60 7.57 -2.18
C ALA A 82 7.93 6.31 -2.97
N HIS A 83 7.77 6.34 -4.28
CA HIS A 83 8.00 5.17 -5.11
C HIS A 83 9.32 5.22 -5.89
N ALA A 84 10.15 6.21 -5.63
CA ALA A 84 11.38 6.38 -6.41
C ALA A 84 12.31 5.18 -6.29
N ASN A 85 12.32 4.50 -5.14
CA ASN A 85 13.18 3.34 -4.94
C ASN A 85 12.37 2.06 -4.80
N ALA A 86 11.17 2.03 -5.35
CA ALA A 86 10.27 0.89 -5.13
C ALA A 86 10.80 -0.41 -5.71
N GLY A 87 11.74 -0.38 -6.65
CA GLY A 87 12.28 -1.58 -7.24
C GLY A 87 13.60 -2.03 -6.67
N ALA A 88 14.03 -1.48 -5.52
CA ALA A 88 15.37 -1.73 -5.01
C ALA A 88 15.65 -3.19 -4.66
N ARG A 89 14.63 -3.96 -4.28
CA ARG A 89 14.81 -5.36 -3.92
C ARG A 89 13.84 -6.23 -4.71
N LYS A 90 13.98 -6.20 -6.03
CA LYS A 90 13.09 -6.99 -6.90
C LYS A 90 13.23 -8.48 -6.71
N ASP A 91 14.37 -8.92 -6.20
CA ASP A 91 14.65 -10.34 -6.05
C ASP A 91 13.72 -11.04 -5.07
N ILE A 92 13.11 -10.33 -4.15
CA ILE A 92 12.22 -10.96 -3.17
C ILE A 92 10.76 -10.98 -3.60
N TYR A 93 10.42 -10.32 -4.71
CA TYR A 93 9.04 -10.27 -5.22
C TYR A 93 8.78 -11.38 -6.21
N LEU A 94 7.64 -12.04 -6.12
CA LEU A 94 7.25 -13.10 -7.04
C LEU A 94 6.25 -12.59 -8.07
N GLY A 95 6.37 -11.35 -8.45
CA GLY A 95 5.53 -10.75 -9.46
C GLY A 95 5.19 -9.33 -9.09
N PRO A 96 4.48 -8.62 -9.97
CA PRO A 96 4.13 -7.23 -9.70
C PRO A 96 3.06 -7.14 -8.61
N PRO A 97 3.02 -6.02 -7.88
CA PRO A 97 1.97 -5.81 -6.90
C PRO A 97 0.61 -5.74 -7.58
N GLN A 98 -0.43 -6.13 -6.85
CA GLN A 98 -1.80 -6.09 -7.37
C GLN A 98 -2.61 -5.11 -6.56
N LEU A 99 -3.01 -4.01 -7.17
CA LEU A 99 -3.77 -2.97 -6.50
C LEU A 99 -5.26 -3.35 -6.49
N GLU A 100 -5.87 -3.23 -5.31
CA GLU A 100 -7.31 -3.43 -5.15
C GLU A 100 -7.86 -2.27 -4.36
N CYS A 101 -8.93 -1.69 -4.84
CA CYS A 101 -9.54 -0.52 -4.21
C CYS A 101 -10.97 -0.84 -3.84
N PHE A 102 -11.40 -0.28 -2.70
CA PHE A 102 -12.73 -0.55 -2.17
C PHE A 102 -13.35 0.73 -1.63
N GLU A 103 -14.65 0.86 -1.78
CA GLU A 103 -15.41 1.90 -1.09
C GLU A 103 -16.14 1.26 0.08
N VAL A 104 -16.10 1.90 1.23
CA VAL A 104 -16.81 1.39 2.40
C VAL A 104 -18.28 1.68 2.20
N VAL A 105 -19.10 0.62 2.17
CA VAL A 105 -20.52 0.77 1.89
C VAL A 105 -21.39 0.41 3.06
N LEU A 106 -20.79 0.03 4.20
CA LEU A 106 -21.60 -0.34 5.33
C LEU A 106 -20.91 -0.04 6.65
#